data_fb5b6dcffaf74e2cbf6ed811edd9dab8
#
_entry.id   fb5b6dcffaf74e2cbf6ed811edd9dab8
#
_cell.length_a   1.000
_cell.length_b   1.000
_cell.length_c   1.000
_cell.angle_alpha   90.00
_cell.angle_beta   90.00
_cell.angle_gamma   90.00
#
_symmetry.space_group_name_H-M   'P 1'
#
loop_
_entity.id
_entity.type
_entity.pdbx_description
1 polymer ?
#
loop_
_entity_poly.entity_id
_entity_poly.type
_entity_poly.pdbx_seq_one_letter_code
_entity_poly.pdbx_strand_id
1 'polypeptide(L)'
;KESKVLDEHLLKKETALELIDLVKDRHIMYDAYIGGQGISEDKFYNHLEDYRITPEIQMLVKKTRIMVPSIVEYIKKWNGMIDKVNYFFDDLEERQEIWELLKQRDDILVSTSLYNNLEINGPGASKGEGLLRLASMLGIRREETMAFGDGNNDASMIRDAGIGVVMENGDPDLKGIADYITATNDESGVAQAIEKRGE
;
A
#
# COMPACT_ATOMS: atom_id res chain seq x y z
N LYS A 1 -24.99 12.03 2.29
CA LYS A 1 -24.81 11.04 3.39
C LYS A 1 -23.43 11.31 3.95
N GLU A 2 -23.35 11.61 5.23
CA GLU A 2 -22.05 11.65 5.93
C GLU A 2 -21.47 10.24 5.92
N SER A 3 -20.25 10.09 5.36
CA SER A 3 -19.52 8.83 5.44
C SER A 3 -18.98 8.68 6.86
N LYS A 4 -19.36 7.60 7.53
CA LYS A 4 -18.83 7.26 8.85
C LYS A 4 -17.57 6.41 8.65
N VAL A 5 -16.45 6.83 9.22
CA VAL A 5 -15.25 5.99 9.32
C VAL A 5 -15.58 4.81 10.24
N LEU A 6 -15.32 3.60 9.78
CA LEU A 6 -15.59 2.37 10.52
C LEU A 6 -14.34 1.85 11.23
N ASP A 7 -13.17 2.06 10.62
CA ASP A 7 -11.87 1.57 11.11
C ASP A 7 -10.74 2.45 10.56
N GLU A 8 -9.73 2.72 11.36
CA GLU A 8 -8.56 3.52 10.99
C GLU A 8 -7.30 2.95 11.65
N HIS A 9 -6.24 2.82 10.86
CA HIS A 9 -4.90 2.39 11.30
C HIS A 9 -3.86 3.34 10.71
N LEU A 10 -3.68 4.47 11.38
CA LEU A 10 -2.90 5.59 10.89
C LEU A 10 -1.51 5.64 11.54
N LEU A 11 -0.57 6.27 10.86
CA LEU A 11 0.76 6.61 11.39
C LEU A 11 0.66 7.78 12.37
N LYS A 12 1.41 7.70 13.45
CA LYS A 12 1.65 8.87 14.29
C LYS A 12 2.42 9.93 13.51
N LYS A 13 2.12 11.18 13.78
CA LYS A 13 2.76 12.33 13.15
C LYS A 13 4.29 12.32 13.35
N GLU A 14 4.73 11.99 14.55
CA GLU A 14 6.13 11.86 14.92
C GLU A 14 6.82 10.77 14.11
N THR A 15 6.21 9.59 13.99
CA THR A 15 6.71 8.48 13.18
C THR A 15 6.83 8.88 11.71
N ALA A 16 5.83 9.59 11.14
CA ALA A 16 5.89 10.06 9.76
C ALA A 16 7.03 11.07 9.53
N LEU A 17 7.28 11.96 10.48
CA LEU A 17 8.41 12.90 10.42
C LEU A 17 9.77 12.18 10.50
N GLU A 18 9.92 11.19 11.38
CA GLU A 18 11.12 10.34 11.45
C GLU A 18 11.38 9.59 10.14
N LEU A 19 10.33 9.03 9.53
CA LEU A 19 10.43 8.34 8.24
C LEU A 19 10.93 9.28 7.15
N ILE A 20 10.41 10.51 7.05
CA ILE A 20 10.88 11.48 6.07
C ILE A 20 12.33 11.91 6.38
N ASP A 21 12.68 12.11 7.65
CA ASP A 21 14.04 12.47 8.06
C ASP A 21 15.07 11.40 7.68
N LEU A 22 14.69 10.12 7.72
CA LEU A 22 15.53 8.99 7.33
C LEU A 22 16.00 9.07 5.87
N VAL A 23 15.18 9.62 4.97
CA VAL A 23 15.42 9.58 3.51
C VAL A 23 15.60 10.95 2.85
N LYS A 24 15.35 12.06 3.54
CA LYS A 24 15.31 13.43 2.96
C LYS A 24 16.61 13.86 2.24
N ASP A 25 17.76 13.35 2.70
CA ASP A 25 19.09 13.66 2.18
C ASP A 25 19.64 12.57 1.23
N ARG A 26 18.81 11.59 0.87
CA ARG A 26 19.11 10.49 -0.06
C ARG A 26 18.47 10.73 -1.42
N HIS A 27 18.89 10.01 -2.44
CA HIS A 27 18.24 10.02 -3.76
C HIS A 27 16.99 9.12 -3.75
N ILE A 28 16.05 9.44 -2.86
CA ILE A 28 14.79 8.73 -2.66
C ILE A 28 13.66 9.75 -2.73
N MET A 29 12.70 9.53 -3.66
CA MET A 29 11.48 10.33 -3.65
C MET A 29 10.56 9.83 -2.53
N TYR A 30 9.90 10.77 -1.87
CA TYR A 30 8.88 10.45 -0.86
C TYR A 30 7.63 11.31 -1.04
N ASP A 31 6.50 10.71 -0.74
CA ASP A 31 5.22 11.41 -0.57
C ASP A 31 4.47 10.87 0.66
N ALA A 32 3.40 11.53 1.05
CA ALA A 32 2.53 11.05 2.12
C ALA A 32 1.06 11.21 1.72
N TYR A 33 0.22 10.33 2.23
CA TYR A 33 -1.21 10.55 2.23
C TYR A 33 -1.63 11.10 3.58
N ILE A 34 -2.40 12.18 3.56
CA ILE A 34 -2.79 12.95 4.74
C ILE A 34 -4.24 13.36 4.59
N GLY A 35 -5.12 12.79 5.42
CA GLY A 35 -6.56 13.03 5.34
C GLY A 35 -7.17 12.58 4.00
N GLY A 36 -6.71 11.47 3.45
CA GLY A 36 -7.12 10.92 2.17
C GLY A 36 -6.53 11.62 0.94
N GLN A 37 -5.67 12.63 1.11
CA GLN A 37 -5.05 13.39 0.03
C GLN A 37 -3.56 13.08 -0.08
N GLY A 38 -3.08 12.78 -1.28
CA GLY A 38 -1.65 12.63 -1.55
C GLY A 38 -0.93 13.98 -1.59
N ILE A 39 0.14 14.11 -0.81
CA ILE A 39 0.98 15.30 -0.69
C ILE A 39 2.39 14.95 -1.12
N SER A 40 3.00 15.73 -2.01
CA SER A 40 4.38 15.54 -2.48
C SER A 40 5.12 16.87 -2.50
N GLU A 41 6.45 16.84 -2.51
CA GLU A 41 7.25 18.08 -2.59
C GLU A 41 7.46 18.55 -4.03
N ASP A 42 7.42 19.87 -4.24
CA ASP A 42 7.63 20.54 -5.54
C ASP A 42 8.91 20.05 -6.25
N LYS A 43 9.97 19.75 -5.49
CA LYS A 43 11.26 19.30 -6.01
C LYS A 43 11.18 17.99 -6.80
N PHE A 44 10.16 17.14 -6.56
CA PHE A 44 10.00 15.86 -7.26
C PHE A 44 9.16 15.96 -8.54
N TYR A 45 8.39 17.04 -8.72
CA TYR A 45 7.38 17.15 -9.79
C TYR A 45 7.93 16.95 -11.20
N ASN A 46 9.13 17.47 -11.48
CA ASN A 46 9.76 17.39 -12.80
C ASN A 46 10.86 16.31 -12.87
N HIS A 47 10.97 15.46 -11.87
CA HIS A 47 12.04 14.46 -11.70
C HIS A 47 11.51 13.07 -11.38
N LEU A 48 10.24 12.78 -11.70
CA LEU A 48 9.61 11.50 -11.38
C LEU A 48 10.27 10.32 -12.13
N GLU A 49 10.81 10.56 -13.32
CA GLU A 49 11.55 9.57 -14.11
C GLU A 49 12.85 9.12 -13.42
N ASP A 50 13.49 10.00 -12.65
CA ASP A 50 14.72 9.71 -11.92
C ASP A 50 14.53 8.60 -10.87
N TYR A 51 13.27 8.30 -10.52
CA TYR A 51 12.88 7.28 -9.54
C TYR A 51 12.19 6.08 -10.18
N ARG A 52 12.45 5.80 -11.47
CA ARG A 52 11.85 4.69 -12.24
C ARG A 52 10.32 4.64 -12.24
N ILE A 53 9.68 5.80 -12.09
CA ILE A 53 8.23 5.92 -12.14
C ILE A 53 7.79 5.94 -13.60
N THR A 54 6.94 4.99 -14.00
CA THR A 54 6.47 4.88 -15.38
C THR A 54 5.64 6.09 -15.81
N PRO A 55 5.57 6.43 -17.11
CA PRO A 55 4.80 7.58 -17.58
C PRO A 55 3.34 7.60 -17.12
N GLU A 56 2.69 6.44 -17.03
CA GLU A 56 1.30 6.30 -16.56
C GLU A 56 1.19 6.71 -15.10
N ILE A 57 2.11 6.23 -14.25
CA ILE A 57 2.14 6.57 -12.83
C ILE A 57 2.56 8.03 -12.63
N GLN A 58 3.49 8.57 -13.44
CA GLN A 58 3.83 9.99 -13.40
C GLN A 58 2.60 10.86 -13.67
N MET A 59 1.78 10.52 -14.68
CA MET A 59 0.53 11.23 -14.94
C MET A 59 -0.43 11.15 -13.74
N LEU A 60 -0.54 9.99 -13.11
CA LEU A 60 -1.38 9.79 -11.93
C LEU A 60 -0.88 10.65 -10.75
N VAL A 61 0.42 10.62 -10.45
CA VAL A 61 1.04 11.44 -9.40
C VAL A 61 0.78 12.92 -9.66
N LYS A 62 1.08 13.42 -10.86
CA LYS A 62 0.87 14.82 -11.24
C LYS A 62 -0.59 15.27 -11.16
N LYS A 63 -1.54 14.36 -11.39
CA LYS A 63 -2.98 14.65 -11.34
C LYS A 63 -3.56 14.58 -9.93
N THR A 64 -3.01 13.75 -9.06
CA THR A 64 -3.64 13.39 -7.78
C THR A 64 -2.92 13.94 -6.55
N ARG A 65 -1.66 14.40 -6.69
CA ARG A 65 -0.90 14.96 -5.57
C ARG A 65 -1.07 16.46 -5.47
N ILE A 66 -1.23 16.94 -4.25
CA ILE A 66 -1.01 18.36 -3.91
C ILE A 66 0.50 18.55 -3.75
N MET A 67 1.06 19.46 -4.53
CA MET A 67 2.47 19.79 -4.46
C MET A 67 2.69 20.88 -3.41
N VAL A 68 3.69 20.69 -2.56
CA VAL A 68 4.03 21.61 -1.48
C VAL A 68 5.55 21.87 -1.44
N PRO A 69 6.00 23.03 -0.98
CA PRO A 69 7.44 23.34 -0.82
C PRO A 69 8.14 22.40 0.19
N SER A 70 7.42 21.94 1.22
CA SER A 70 7.94 21.04 2.25
C SER A 70 6.82 20.21 2.86
N ILE A 71 6.94 18.91 2.71
CA ILE A 71 6.00 17.96 3.33
C ILE A 71 6.15 17.94 4.86
N VAL A 72 7.37 18.16 5.37
CA VAL A 72 7.66 18.25 6.80
C VAL A 72 6.88 19.41 7.43
N GLU A 73 6.92 20.58 6.79
CA GLU A 73 6.17 21.75 7.29
C GLU A 73 4.65 21.58 7.13
N TYR A 74 4.20 20.84 6.11
CA TYR A 74 2.81 20.49 5.95
C TYR A 74 2.33 19.57 7.08
N ILE A 75 3.08 18.48 7.35
CA ILE A 75 2.79 17.54 8.44
C ILE A 75 2.80 18.24 9.81
N LYS A 76 3.76 19.12 10.08
CA LYS A 76 3.82 19.86 11.35
C LYS A 76 2.57 20.71 11.61
N LYS A 77 1.98 21.27 10.57
CA LYS A 77 0.74 22.08 10.65
C LYS A 77 -0.54 21.26 10.70
N TRP A 78 -0.47 19.99 10.29
CA TRP A 78 -1.62 19.10 10.28
C TRP A 78 -2.04 18.69 11.70
N ASN A 79 -3.36 18.74 11.99
CA ASN A 79 -3.91 18.40 13.31
C ASN A 79 -4.46 16.97 13.38
N GLY A 80 -3.79 16.01 12.77
CA GLY A 80 -4.22 14.60 12.75
C GLY A 80 -3.05 13.66 12.57
N MET A 81 -3.38 12.38 12.50
CA MET A 81 -2.44 11.33 12.12
C MET A 81 -2.24 11.32 10.60
N ILE A 82 -1.32 10.51 10.11
CA ILE A 82 -0.92 10.42 8.71
C ILE A 82 -1.40 9.07 8.16
N ASP A 83 -2.01 9.06 6.99
CA ASP A 83 -2.57 7.84 6.42
C ASP A 83 -1.45 6.85 6.05
N LYS A 84 -0.45 7.30 5.29
CA LYS A 84 0.78 6.55 4.97
C LYS A 84 1.88 7.46 4.44
N VAL A 85 3.12 6.95 4.46
CA VAL A 85 4.27 7.51 3.76
C VAL A 85 4.69 6.53 2.66
N ASN A 86 5.02 7.02 1.47
CA ASN A 86 5.59 6.22 0.39
C ASN A 86 7.00 6.67 0.09
N TYR A 87 7.86 5.71 -0.27
CA TYR A 87 9.17 5.95 -0.87
C TYR A 87 9.21 5.34 -2.26
N PHE A 88 9.93 6.01 -3.18
CA PHE A 88 10.21 5.53 -4.53
C PHE A 88 11.71 5.61 -4.76
N PHE A 89 12.28 4.52 -5.26
CA PHE A 89 13.70 4.32 -5.38
C PHE A 89 14.14 4.21 -6.85
N ASP A 90 15.28 4.77 -7.16
CA ASP A 90 16.04 4.44 -8.35
C ASP A 90 16.93 3.21 -8.10
N ASP A 91 17.58 3.15 -6.94
CA ASP A 91 18.42 2.05 -6.52
C ASP A 91 17.60 0.99 -5.75
N LEU A 92 17.56 -0.23 -6.33
CA LEU A 92 16.83 -1.35 -5.72
C LEU A 92 17.61 -2.03 -4.58
N GLU A 93 18.93 -1.88 -4.51
CA GLU A 93 19.73 -2.37 -3.38
C GLU A 93 19.46 -1.46 -2.17
N GLU A 94 19.46 -0.14 -2.35
CA GLU A 94 19.10 0.81 -1.30
C GLU A 94 17.65 0.59 -0.83
N ARG A 95 16.72 0.30 -1.76
CA ARG A 95 15.34 -0.08 -1.41
C ARG A 95 15.31 -1.29 -0.48
N GLN A 96 16.10 -2.33 -0.78
CA GLN A 96 16.13 -3.54 0.04
C GLN A 96 16.74 -3.27 1.43
N GLU A 97 17.79 -2.46 1.51
CA GLU A 97 18.38 -2.04 2.79
C GLU A 97 17.37 -1.30 3.67
N ILE A 98 16.65 -0.33 3.10
CA ILE A 98 15.61 0.42 3.83
C ILE A 98 14.45 -0.48 4.24
N TRP A 99 14.05 -1.42 3.38
CA TRP A 99 13.05 -2.44 3.72
C TRP A 99 13.46 -3.25 4.95
N GLU A 100 14.69 -3.80 4.95
CA GLU A 100 15.19 -4.61 6.05
C GLU A 100 15.29 -3.82 7.37
N LEU A 101 15.62 -2.54 7.28
CA LEU A 101 15.64 -1.63 8.42
C LEU A 101 14.22 -1.39 8.99
N LEU A 102 13.28 -1.04 8.12
CA LEU A 102 11.93 -0.64 8.53
C LEU A 102 11.09 -1.82 9.02
N LYS A 103 11.24 -3.00 8.45
CA LYS A 103 10.45 -4.18 8.86
C LYS A 103 10.75 -4.66 10.29
N GLN A 104 11.83 -4.17 10.93
CA GLN A 104 12.15 -4.47 12.32
C GLN A 104 11.37 -3.60 13.32
N ARG A 105 10.64 -2.60 12.83
CA ARG A 105 9.82 -1.71 13.66
C ARG A 105 8.44 -2.32 13.88
N ASP A 106 7.94 -2.22 15.11
CA ASP A 106 6.60 -2.69 15.52
C ASP A 106 5.52 -1.58 15.46
N ASP A 107 5.95 -0.32 15.30
CA ASP A 107 5.06 0.85 15.22
C ASP A 107 4.62 1.20 13.78
N ILE A 108 5.06 0.43 12.79
CA ILE A 108 4.71 0.59 11.38
C ILE A 108 4.41 -0.75 10.71
N LEU A 109 3.73 -0.70 9.56
CA LEU A 109 3.60 -1.80 8.61
C LEU A 109 4.20 -1.38 7.28
N VAL A 110 5.19 -2.12 6.78
CA VAL A 110 5.81 -1.89 5.48
C VAL A 110 5.26 -2.86 4.45
N SER A 111 4.86 -2.37 3.30
CA SER A 111 4.41 -3.14 2.15
C SER A 111 4.93 -2.54 0.84
N THR A 112 4.66 -3.19 -0.28
CA THR A 112 5.05 -2.72 -1.62
C THR A 112 3.91 -2.98 -2.60
N SER A 113 3.64 -2.03 -3.48
CA SER A 113 2.66 -2.15 -4.57
C SER A 113 3.33 -2.05 -5.95
N LEU A 114 4.58 -1.57 -6.01
CA LEU A 114 5.40 -1.50 -7.20
C LEU A 114 6.78 -2.08 -6.89
N TYR A 115 7.52 -2.51 -7.91
CA TYR A 115 8.84 -3.12 -7.74
C TYR A 115 9.88 -2.16 -7.11
N ASN A 116 9.65 -0.86 -7.20
CA ASN A 116 10.57 0.19 -6.79
C ASN A 116 10.04 1.08 -5.66
N ASN A 117 8.94 0.70 -4.98
CA ASN A 117 8.40 1.49 -3.89
C ASN A 117 8.42 0.76 -2.54
N LEU A 118 8.26 1.52 -1.47
CA LEU A 118 7.84 1.07 -0.15
C LEU A 118 6.65 1.91 0.29
N GLU A 119 5.62 1.24 0.80
CA GLU A 119 4.46 1.87 1.45
C GLU A 119 4.54 1.62 2.94
N ILE A 120 4.65 2.68 3.72
CA ILE A 120 4.77 2.63 5.17
C ILE A 120 3.44 3.11 5.77
N ASN A 121 2.76 2.20 6.43
CA ASN A 121 1.43 2.38 6.99
C ASN A 121 1.47 2.30 8.52
N GLY A 122 0.38 2.68 9.18
CA GLY A 122 0.20 2.44 10.60
C GLY A 122 0.13 0.94 10.95
N PRO A 123 0.43 0.55 12.17
CA PRO A 123 0.33 -0.85 12.61
C PRO A 123 -1.11 -1.34 12.47
N GLY A 124 -1.28 -2.56 11.98
CA GLY A 124 -2.61 -3.13 11.75
C GLY A 124 -3.29 -2.71 10.43
N ALA A 125 -2.61 -1.96 9.54
CA ALA A 125 -3.17 -1.50 8.26
C ALA A 125 -2.99 -2.51 7.12
N SER A 126 -2.79 -3.80 7.40
CA SER A 126 -2.70 -4.81 6.36
C SER A 126 -4.07 -5.07 5.70
N LYS A 127 -4.05 -5.48 4.41
CA LYS A 127 -5.28 -5.85 3.71
C LYS A 127 -5.98 -7.04 4.36
N GLY A 128 -5.23 -8.00 4.93
CA GLY A 128 -5.78 -9.17 5.62
C GLY A 128 -6.49 -8.79 6.91
N GLU A 129 -5.87 -7.98 7.76
CA GLU A 129 -6.51 -7.49 8.98
C GLU A 129 -7.74 -6.62 8.66
N GLY A 130 -7.67 -5.77 7.63
CA GLY A 130 -8.82 -4.98 7.17
C GLY A 130 -9.98 -5.88 6.72
N LEU A 131 -9.70 -6.94 5.95
CA LEU A 131 -10.70 -7.94 5.54
C LEU A 131 -11.37 -8.58 6.76
N LEU A 132 -10.59 -9.10 7.70
CA LEU A 132 -11.12 -9.80 8.88
C LEU A 132 -11.91 -8.88 9.80
N ARG A 133 -11.45 -7.64 10.00
CA ARG A 133 -12.20 -6.64 10.79
C ARG A 133 -13.54 -6.30 10.14
N LEU A 134 -13.56 -6.07 8.82
CA LEU A 134 -14.79 -5.80 8.09
C LEU A 134 -15.74 -7.00 8.15
N ALA A 135 -15.25 -8.21 7.92
CA ALA A 135 -16.03 -9.45 8.04
C ALA A 135 -16.67 -9.57 9.44
N SER A 136 -15.88 -9.34 10.50
CA SER A 136 -16.35 -9.35 11.89
C SER A 136 -17.46 -8.31 12.15
N MET A 137 -17.30 -7.09 11.65
CA MET A 137 -18.32 -6.02 11.79
C MET A 137 -19.63 -6.37 11.07
N LEU A 138 -19.57 -7.18 10.01
CA LEU A 138 -20.73 -7.65 9.25
C LEU A 138 -21.29 -8.98 9.75
N GLY A 139 -20.70 -9.59 10.78
CA GLY A 139 -21.09 -10.91 11.29
C GLY A 139 -20.74 -12.06 10.33
N ILE A 140 -19.79 -11.84 9.42
CA ILE A 140 -19.29 -12.83 8.45
C ILE A 140 -18.11 -13.55 9.09
N ARG A 141 -18.11 -14.89 9.05
CA ARG A 141 -17.01 -15.70 9.54
C ARG A 141 -15.86 -15.71 8.53
N ARG A 142 -14.63 -15.94 8.98
CA ARG A 142 -13.45 -16.03 8.11
C ARG A 142 -13.69 -17.01 6.95
N GLU A 143 -14.25 -18.19 7.23
CA GLU A 143 -14.49 -19.26 6.25
C GLU A 143 -15.49 -18.87 5.15
N GLU A 144 -16.24 -17.79 5.36
CA GLU A 144 -17.21 -17.23 4.41
C GLU A 144 -16.62 -16.08 3.57
N THR A 145 -15.31 -15.80 3.71
CA THR A 145 -14.62 -14.76 2.95
C THR A 145 -13.81 -15.35 1.79
N MET A 146 -13.77 -14.63 0.69
CA MET A 146 -12.91 -14.90 -0.45
C MET A 146 -12.11 -13.65 -0.80
N ALA A 147 -10.81 -13.80 -0.98
CA ALA A 147 -9.91 -12.70 -1.34
C ALA A 147 -9.26 -12.96 -2.69
N PHE A 148 -9.05 -11.90 -3.46
CA PHE A 148 -8.38 -11.92 -4.76
C PHE A 148 -7.19 -10.97 -4.73
N GLY A 149 -6.05 -11.40 -5.29
CA GLY A 149 -4.85 -10.59 -5.32
C GLY A 149 -3.90 -10.95 -6.45
N ASP A 150 -3.01 -10.02 -6.77
CA ASP A 150 -1.95 -10.20 -7.78
C ASP A 150 -0.59 -9.66 -7.31
N GLY A 151 -0.54 -8.82 -6.29
CA GLY A 151 0.66 -8.18 -5.78
C GLY A 151 1.03 -8.56 -4.35
N ASN A 152 2.27 -8.26 -3.97
CA ASN A 152 2.83 -8.62 -2.66
C ASN A 152 2.04 -8.02 -1.48
N ASN A 153 1.45 -6.83 -1.65
CA ASN A 153 0.59 -6.20 -0.65
C ASN A 153 -0.73 -6.96 -0.40
N ASP A 154 -1.08 -7.94 -1.24
CA ASP A 154 -2.25 -8.81 -1.08
C ASP A 154 -1.95 -10.06 -0.24
N ALA A 155 -0.67 -10.35 0.01
CA ALA A 155 -0.25 -11.59 0.67
C ALA A 155 -0.96 -11.86 2.01
N SER A 156 -1.16 -10.82 2.83
CA SER A 156 -1.91 -10.95 4.08
C SER A 156 -3.36 -11.33 3.83
N MET A 157 -4.02 -10.69 2.88
CA MET A 157 -5.42 -10.92 2.53
C MET A 157 -5.65 -12.33 1.95
N ILE A 158 -4.74 -12.78 1.07
CA ILE A 158 -4.76 -14.14 0.50
C ILE A 158 -4.61 -15.21 1.58
N ARG A 159 -3.71 -15.00 2.55
CA ARG A 159 -3.47 -15.94 3.66
C ARG A 159 -4.60 -15.96 4.68
N ASP A 160 -5.17 -14.79 4.96
CA ASP A 160 -6.08 -14.59 6.08
C ASP A 160 -7.54 -14.83 5.70
N ALA A 161 -7.92 -14.78 4.43
CA ALA A 161 -9.26 -15.14 3.95
C ALA A 161 -9.60 -16.61 4.19
N GLY A 162 -10.86 -16.96 4.08
CA GLY A 162 -11.33 -18.34 4.02
C GLY A 162 -10.90 -19.03 2.74
N ILE A 163 -10.87 -18.29 1.63
CA ILE A 163 -10.35 -18.72 0.33
C ILE A 163 -9.49 -17.61 -0.24
N GLY A 164 -8.19 -17.87 -0.42
CA GLY A 164 -7.24 -16.96 -1.07
C GLY A 164 -7.04 -17.33 -2.54
N VAL A 165 -7.39 -16.42 -3.45
CA VAL A 165 -7.30 -16.60 -4.90
C VAL A 165 -6.27 -15.66 -5.49
N VAL A 166 -5.32 -16.19 -6.25
CA VAL A 166 -4.29 -15.39 -6.93
C VAL A 166 -4.51 -15.40 -8.44
N MET A 167 -4.33 -14.25 -9.05
CA MET A 167 -4.43 -14.10 -10.50
C MET A 167 -3.25 -14.79 -11.21
N GLU A 168 -3.48 -15.33 -12.42
CA GLU A 168 -2.40 -16.03 -13.19
C GLU A 168 -1.22 -15.09 -13.51
N ASN A 169 -1.47 -13.81 -13.72
CA ASN A 169 -0.43 -12.80 -13.91
C ASN A 169 0.14 -12.26 -12.58
N GLY A 170 -0.26 -12.81 -11.43
CA GLY A 170 0.21 -12.38 -10.11
C GLY A 170 1.62 -12.84 -9.77
N ASP A 171 2.15 -12.27 -8.69
CA ASP A 171 3.48 -12.52 -8.16
C ASP A 171 3.69 -14.02 -7.88
N PRO A 172 4.82 -14.63 -8.31
CA PRO A 172 5.12 -16.05 -8.08
C PRO A 172 5.10 -16.45 -6.59
N ASP A 173 5.60 -15.59 -5.70
CA ASP A 173 5.62 -15.87 -4.27
C ASP A 173 4.19 -15.89 -3.70
N LEU A 174 3.33 -15.00 -4.22
CA LEU A 174 1.91 -14.98 -3.85
C LEU A 174 1.17 -16.24 -4.28
N LYS A 175 1.48 -16.77 -5.47
CA LYS A 175 0.92 -18.04 -5.96
C LYS A 175 1.24 -19.23 -5.04
N GLY A 176 2.38 -19.18 -4.35
CA GLY A 176 2.81 -20.22 -3.41
C GLY A 176 1.95 -20.33 -2.13
N ILE A 177 1.18 -19.31 -1.81
CA ILE A 177 0.30 -19.26 -0.62
C ILE A 177 -1.19 -19.28 -0.96
N ALA A 178 -1.56 -19.35 -2.24
CA ALA A 178 -2.94 -19.34 -2.71
C ALA A 178 -3.62 -20.72 -2.53
N ASP A 179 -4.90 -20.69 -2.17
CA ASP A 179 -5.76 -21.88 -2.25
C ASP A 179 -6.12 -22.22 -3.71
N TYR A 180 -6.18 -21.19 -4.56
CA TYR A 180 -6.55 -21.34 -5.97
C TYR A 180 -5.90 -20.27 -6.85
N ILE A 181 -5.43 -20.66 -8.04
CA ILE A 181 -4.96 -19.72 -9.07
C ILE A 181 -6.03 -19.64 -10.15
N THR A 182 -6.51 -18.44 -10.43
CA THR A 182 -7.52 -18.15 -11.45
C THR A 182 -6.86 -17.61 -12.73
N ALA A 183 -7.64 -17.31 -13.76
CA ALA A 183 -7.15 -16.66 -14.98
C ALA A 183 -6.61 -15.24 -14.70
N THR A 184 -6.02 -14.60 -15.70
CA THR A 184 -5.49 -13.25 -15.57
C THR A 184 -6.60 -12.21 -15.30
N ASN A 185 -6.20 -11.02 -14.84
CA ASN A 185 -7.13 -9.89 -14.70
C ASN A 185 -7.78 -9.50 -16.04
N ASP A 186 -7.04 -9.61 -17.16
CA ASP A 186 -7.54 -9.29 -18.50
C ASP A 186 -8.53 -10.36 -19.04
N GLU A 187 -8.49 -11.56 -18.49
CA GLU A 187 -9.38 -12.70 -18.85
C GLU A 187 -10.55 -12.88 -17.88
N SER A 188 -10.85 -11.85 -17.09
CA SER A 188 -11.93 -11.88 -16.09
C SER A 188 -11.77 -12.97 -15.02
N GLY A 189 -10.54 -13.22 -14.57
CA GLY A 189 -10.22 -14.29 -13.62
C GLY A 189 -11.01 -14.23 -12.31
N VAL A 190 -11.34 -13.06 -11.80
CA VAL A 190 -12.19 -12.90 -10.61
C VAL A 190 -13.58 -13.51 -10.84
N ALA A 191 -14.23 -13.18 -11.96
CA ALA A 191 -15.55 -13.71 -12.30
C ALA A 191 -15.52 -15.24 -12.45
N GLN A 192 -14.52 -15.76 -13.18
CA GLN A 192 -14.34 -17.22 -13.36
C GLN A 192 -14.19 -17.97 -12.03
N ALA A 193 -13.44 -17.42 -11.09
CA ALA A 193 -13.24 -18.06 -9.79
C ALA A 193 -14.51 -18.04 -8.93
N ILE A 194 -15.30 -16.96 -8.98
CA ILE A 194 -16.58 -16.87 -8.27
C ILE A 194 -17.59 -17.87 -8.83
N GLU A 195 -17.73 -17.94 -10.16
CA GLU A 195 -18.65 -18.87 -10.82
C GLU A 195 -18.33 -20.34 -10.51
N LYS A 196 -17.04 -20.70 -10.57
CA LYS A 196 -16.58 -22.08 -10.29
C LYS A 196 -16.81 -22.52 -8.84
N ARG A 197 -16.92 -21.60 -7.91
CA ARG A 197 -17.11 -21.88 -6.47
C ARG A 197 -18.56 -21.73 -6.03
N GLY A 198 -19.45 -21.17 -6.88
CA GLY A 198 -20.88 -21.07 -6.66
C GLY A 198 -21.68 -22.33 -7.03
N GLU A 199 -21.01 -23.32 -7.64
CA GLU A 199 -21.50 -24.66 -7.90
C GLU A 199 -21.10 -25.63 -6.75
#